data_87218be309453301b49018cc4c21b6b8
#
_entry.id   87218be309453301b49018cc4c21b6b8
#
_cell.length_a   1.000
_cell.length_b   1.000
_cell.length_c   1.000
_cell.angle_alpha   90.00
_cell.angle_beta   90.00
_cell.angle_gamma   90.00
#
_symmetry.space_group_name_H-M   'P 1'
#
loop_
_entity.id
_entity.type
_entity.pdbx_description
1 polymer ?
#
loop_
_entity_poly.entity_id
_entity_poly.type
_entity_poly.pdbx_seq_one_letter_code
_entity_poly.pdbx_strand_id
1 'polypeptide(L)'
;AVKQSKAQLLPVDSEHNAIFQSLPQPIQHNLGYADLEQNGVVSILLTGSGGPFRETPLRDLATMTPDQACRHPNWSMGRKISVDSATMMNKGLEYIEARWLFNASASQMEVLIHPQSVIHSMVRYQDGSVLAQLGEPDMRTPIAHTMAWPNRVNSGVKPLDFCKLSALTFAAPDYDRYPCLKLAMEAFEQGQAATTALNAANEITVAAFLAQQIRFTDIAALNLSVLEKMDMREPQCVDDVLSVD
;
A
#
# COMPACT_ATOMS: atom_id res chain seq x y z
N ALA A 1 -19.20 -12.64 -0.56
CA ALA A 1 -18.69 -13.89 -1.14
C ALA A 1 -17.83 -14.66 -0.11
N VAL A 2 -16.69 -14.13 0.37
CA VAL A 2 -15.76 -14.82 1.29
C VAL A 2 -16.48 -15.33 2.55
N LYS A 3 -17.23 -14.45 3.24
CA LYS A 3 -17.97 -14.83 4.45
C LYS A 3 -18.98 -15.97 4.23
N GLN A 4 -19.64 -15.98 3.05
CA GLN A 4 -20.64 -16.99 2.71
C GLN A 4 -20.01 -18.33 2.30
N SER A 5 -18.91 -18.28 1.56
CA SER A 5 -18.21 -19.46 1.04
C SER A 5 -17.29 -20.12 2.06
N LYS A 6 -16.97 -19.46 3.17
CA LYS A 6 -15.92 -19.85 4.15
C LYS A 6 -14.55 -20.05 3.48
N ALA A 7 -14.31 -19.37 2.36
CA ALA A 7 -13.03 -19.43 1.67
C ALA A 7 -11.94 -18.71 2.49
N GLN A 8 -10.75 -19.30 2.49
CA GLN A 8 -9.58 -18.65 3.09
C GLN A 8 -9.10 -17.54 2.16
N LEU A 9 -8.97 -16.33 2.69
CA LEU A 9 -8.39 -15.19 2.01
C LEU A 9 -6.92 -15.07 2.41
N LEU A 10 -6.03 -15.03 1.42
CA LEU A 10 -4.57 -14.96 1.64
C LEU A 10 -4.00 -13.82 0.78
N PRO A 11 -3.47 -12.75 1.40
CA PRO A 11 -2.91 -11.63 0.65
C PRO A 11 -1.55 -11.98 0.04
N VAL A 12 -1.32 -11.57 -1.20
CA VAL A 12 -0.09 -11.83 -1.97
C VAL A 12 0.80 -10.60 -2.06
N ASP A 13 0.22 -9.40 -2.05
CA ASP A 13 1.00 -8.17 -1.98
C ASP A 13 1.99 -8.22 -0.80
N SER A 14 3.22 -7.71 -0.99
CA SER A 14 4.32 -7.93 -0.04
C SER A 14 4.04 -7.33 1.34
N GLU A 15 3.45 -6.16 1.38
CA GLU A 15 3.12 -5.46 2.62
C GLU A 15 1.94 -6.12 3.35
N HIS A 16 0.89 -6.46 2.63
CA HIS A 16 -0.27 -7.15 3.21
C HIS A 16 0.08 -8.57 3.67
N ASN A 17 0.93 -9.25 2.92
CA ASN A 17 1.44 -10.57 3.31
C ASN A 17 2.31 -10.48 4.57
N ALA A 18 3.13 -9.42 4.70
CA ALA A 18 3.94 -9.16 5.89
C ALA A 18 3.08 -8.90 7.13
N ILE A 19 2.01 -8.10 6.98
CA ILE A 19 1.02 -7.86 8.03
C ILE A 19 0.37 -9.19 8.42
N PHE A 20 -0.13 -9.95 7.43
CA PHE A 20 -0.76 -11.24 7.65
C PHE A 20 0.13 -12.21 8.42
N GLN A 21 1.41 -12.31 8.06
CA GLN A 21 2.38 -13.15 8.77
C GLN A 21 2.63 -12.72 10.22
N SER A 22 2.47 -11.44 10.50
CA SER A 22 2.71 -10.82 11.81
C SER A 22 1.46 -10.81 12.69
N LEU A 23 0.28 -11.17 12.18
CA LEU A 23 -0.98 -11.20 12.90
C LEU A 23 -1.22 -12.55 13.59
N PRO A 24 -1.98 -12.59 14.71
CA PRO A 24 -2.34 -13.83 15.39
C PRO A 24 -3.31 -14.66 14.55
N GLN A 25 -3.27 -15.99 14.75
CA GLN A 25 -4.08 -16.95 13.99
C GLN A 25 -5.58 -16.63 13.94
N PRO A 26 -6.26 -16.18 15.02
CA PRO A 26 -7.69 -15.84 14.93
C PRO A 26 -8.00 -14.78 13.88
N ILE A 27 -7.10 -13.81 13.67
CA ILE A 27 -7.25 -12.80 12.63
C ILE A 27 -6.92 -13.39 11.26
N GLN A 28 -5.85 -14.18 11.13
CA GLN A 28 -5.46 -14.83 9.87
C GLN A 28 -6.58 -15.69 9.28
N HIS A 29 -7.36 -16.36 10.14
CA HIS A 29 -8.51 -17.19 9.72
C HIS A 29 -9.79 -16.41 9.45
N ASN A 30 -9.83 -15.12 9.78
CA ASN A 30 -11.05 -14.31 9.70
C ASN A 30 -10.77 -12.90 9.15
N LEU A 31 -9.97 -12.81 8.07
CA LEU A 31 -9.61 -11.55 7.43
C LEU A 31 -10.85 -10.76 7.02
N GLY A 32 -10.79 -9.44 7.23
CA GLY A 32 -11.86 -8.49 6.94
C GLY A 32 -12.99 -8.44 7.98
N TYR A 33 -12.96 -9.32 9.01
CA TYR A 33 -14.05 -9.43 9.99
C TYR A 33 -13.56 -9.54 11.43
N ALA A 34 -12.29 -9.85 11.66
CA ALA A 34 -11.74 -9.96 13.00
C ALA A 34 -11.57 -8.56 13.63
N ASP A 35 -11.80 -8.49 14.93
CA ASP A 35 -11.50 -7.29 15.73
C ASP A 35 -10.02 -7.31 16.14
N LEU A 36 -9.29 -6.29 15.75
CA LEU A 36 -7.86 -6.17 16.03
C LEU A 36 -7.58 -6.03 17.53
N GLU A 37 -8.32 -5.16 18.21
CA GLU A 37 -8.12 -4.83 19.62
C GLU A 37 -8.41 -6.04 20.53
N GLN A 38 -9.50 -6.76 20.27
CA GLN A 38 -9.83 -7.99 21.01
C GLN A 38 -8.78 -9.09 20.85
N ASN A 39 -7.98 -9.04 19.79
CA ASN A 39 -6.88 -9.96 19.54
C ASN A 39 -5.51 -9.37 19.94
N GLY A 40 -5.49 -8.29 20.74
CA GLY A 40 -4.28 -7.69 21.28
C GLY A 40 -3.49 -6.83 20.31
N VAL A 41 -4.04 -6.52 19.13
CA VAL A 41 -3.37 -5.67 18.13
C VAL A 41 -3.75 -4.21 18.36
N VAL A 42 -2.75 -3.34 18.50
CA VAL A 42 -2.92 -1.90 18.67
C VAL A 42 -2.97 -1.19 17.31
N SER A 43 -1.97 -1.45 16.46
CA SER A 43 -1.90 -0.82 15.14
C SER A 43 -1.10 -1.65 14.14
N ILE A 44 -1.38 -1.41 12.88
CA ILE A 44 -0.65 -1.90 11.72
C ILE A 44 0.23 -0.77 11.21
N LEU A 45 1.51 -1.06 10.98
CA LEU A 45 2.48 -0.11 10.46
C LEU A 45 2.83 -0.53 9.03
N LEU A 46 2.21 0.14 8.06
CA LEU A 46 2.41 -0.09 6.64
C LEU A 46 3.66 0.65 6.19
N THR A 47 4.69 -0.06 5.73
CA THR A 47 5.94 0.56 5.30
C THR A 47 5.97 0.81 3.80
N GLY A 48 6.72 1.82 3.38
CA GLY A 48 7.01 2.12 1.98
C GLY A 48 8.36 2.79 1.82
N SER A 49 9.01 2.63 0.66
CA SER A 49 10.34 3.20 0.40
C SER A 49 10.35 4.74 0.35
N GLY A 50 9.20 5.35 0.07
CA GLY A 50 9.08 6.77 -0.27
C GLY A 50 9.41 7.07 -1.74
N GLY A 51 9.67 6.05 -2.55
CA GLY A 51 9.93 6.18 -3.98
C GLY A 51 11.23 6.91 -4.33
N PRO A 52 11.46 7.17 -5.63
CA PRO A 52 12.70 7.78 -6.12
C PRO A 52 12.85 9.27 -5.75
N PHE A 53 11.77 9.98 -5.43
CA PHE A 53 11.78 11.42 -5.19
C PHE A 53 11.76 11.80 -3.71
N ARG A 54 12.03 10.85 -2.81
CA ARG A 54 12.01 11.07 -1.36
C ARG A 54 12.88 12.26 -0.92
N GLU A 55 14.02 12.47 -1.56
CA GLU A 55 14.98 13.53 -1.21
C GLU A 55 14.98 14.70 -2.19
N THR A 56 14.17 14.62 -3.26
CA THR A 56 14.07 15.69 -4.26
C THR A 56 13.40 16.93 -3.65
N PRO A 57 13.94 18.14 -3.80
CA PRO A 57 13.27 19.36 -3.34
C PRO A 57 11.86 19.49 -3.93
N LEU A 58 10.89 19.91 -3.12
CA LEU A 58 9.47 20.00 -3.56
C LEU A 58 9.29 20.86 -4.81
N ARG A 59 10.03 21.97 -4.89
CA ARG A 59 10.00 22.89 -6.05
C ARG A 59 10.42 22.24 -7.37
N ASP A 60 11.19 21.17 -7.32
CA ASP A 60 11.73 20.50 -8.49
C ASP A 60 10.83 19.35 -8.99
N LEU A 61 9.85 18.93 -8.18
CA LEU A 61 8.96 17.79 -8.51
C LEU A 61 8.17 18.01 -9.83
N ALA A 62 7.78 19.24 -10.12
CA ALA A 62 7.03 19.55 -11.35
C ALA A 62 7.82 19.26 -12.63
N THR A 63 9.16 19.22 -12.55
CA THR A 63 10.05 18.99 -13.70
C THR A 63 10.49 17.53 -13.84
N MET A 64 10.07 16.65 -12.93
CA MET A 64 10.46 15.24 -12.95
C MET A 64 9.84 14.51 -14.14
N THR A 65 10.68 13.74 -14.83
CA THR A 65 10.30 13.00 -16.04
C THR A 65 9.80 11.60 -15.72
N PRO A 66 9.04 10.96 -16.64
CA PRO A 66 8.63 9.57 -16.51
C PRO A 66 9.78 8.60 -16.25
N ASP A 67 10.91 8.79 -16.93
CA ASP A 67 12.07 7.92 -16.76
C ASP A 67 12.73 8.06 -15.37
N GLN A 68 12.68 9.26 -14.78
CA GLN A 68 13.13 9.46 -13.40
C GLN A 68 12.16 8.82 -12.39
N ALA A 69 10.85 8.97 -12.60
CA ALA A 69 9.84 8.35 -11.76
C ALA A 69 9.88 6.82 -11.81
N CYS A 70 10.26 6.24 -12.95
CA CYS A 70 10.39 4.80 -13.12
C CYS A 70 11.68 4.19 -12.53
N ARG A 71 12.60 4.99 -11.97
CA ARG A 71 13.84 4.50 -11.33
C ARG A 71 13.62 4.22 -9.85
N HIS A 72 12.84 3.16 -9.55
CA HIS A 72 12.64 2.76 -8.16
C HIS A 72 13.97 2.30 -7.51
N PRO A 73 14.28 2.73 -6.25
CA PRO A 73 15.58 2.44 -5.64
C PRO A 73 15.82 0.95 -5.33
N ASN A 74 14.77 0.18 -5.01
CA ASN A 74 14.91 -1.18 -4.48
C ASN A 74 14.21 -2.25 -5.32
N TRP A 75 13.17 -1.89 -6.08
CA TRP A 75 12.35 -2.84 -6.84
C TRP A 75 12.46 -2.60 -8.35
N SER A 76 12.48 -3.70 -9.11
CA SER A 76 12.29 -3.65 -10.57
C SER A 76 10.81 -3.93 -10.87
N MET A 77 10.10 -2.90 -11.28
CA MET A 77 8.64 -2.94 -11.44
C MET A 77 8.21 -2.40 -12.81
N GLY A 78 6.94 -2.65 -13.17
CA GLY A 78 6.33 -2.03 -14.33
C GLY A 78 6.26 -0.48 -14.21
N ARG A 79 6.10 0.20 -15.35
CA ARG A 79 6.13 1.67 -15.39
C ARG A 79 5.01 2.32 -14.55
N LYS A 80 3.79 1.79 -14.61
CA LYS A 80 2.64 2.32 -13.87
C LYS A 80 2.89 2.30 -12.37
N ILE A 81 3.17 1.14 -11.80
CA ILE A 81 3.41 0.99 -10.37
C ILE A 81 4.66 1.75 -9.89
N SER A 82 5.66 1.97 -10.76
CA SER A 82 6.82 2.79 -10.44
C SER A 82 6.44 4.27 -10.24
N VAL A 83 5.54 4.80 -11.08
CA VAL A 83 4.98 6.16 -10.90
C VAL A 83 4.12 6.21 -9.64
N ASP A 84 3.29 5.20 -9.37
CA ASP A 84 2.49 5.11 -8.14
C ASP A 84 3.38 5.05 -6.88
N SER A 85 4.53 4.41 -6.97
CA SER A 85 5.52 4.44 -5.88
C SER A 85 6.14 5.84 -5.72
N ALA A 86 6.42 6.54 -6.82
CA ALA A 86 6.98 7.89 -6.79
C ALA A 86 6.01 8.92 -6.19
N THR A 87 4.71 8.79 -6.45
CA THR A 87 3.64 9.63 -5.89
C THR A 87 3.16 9.16 -4.52
N MET A 88 3.58 7.98 -4.06
CA MET A 88 3.02 7.24 -2.92
C MET A 88 1.53 6.88 -3.08
N MET A 89 0.97 6.94 -4.29
CA MET A 89 -0.37 6.42 -4.56
C MET A 89 -0.43 4.91 -4.37
N ASN A 90 0.64 4.16 -4.76
CA ASN A 90 0.69 2.72 -4.46
C ASN A 90 0.47 2.45 -2.98
N LYS A 91 1.15 3.19 -2.11
CA LYS A 91 0.98 3.07 -0.66
C LYS A 91 -0.40 3.54 -0.20
N GLY A 92 -1.00 4.49 -0.89
CA GLY A 92 -2.39 4.91 -0.66
C GLY A 92 -3.41 3.82 -0.99
N LEU A 93 -3.24 3.14 -2.13
CA LEU A 93 -4.09 2.00 -2.52
C LEU A 93 -3.91 0.83 -1.54
N GLU A 94 -2.69 0.51 -1.19
CA GLU A 94 -2.39 -0.51 -0.17
C GLU A 94 -2.97 -0.16 1.21
N TYR A 95 -3.01 1.13 1.59
CA TYR A 95 -3.67 1.57 2.82
C TYR A 95 -5.18 1.26 2.77
N ILE A 96 -5.84 1.57 1.65
CA ILE A 96 -7.26 1.26 1.42
C ILE A 96 -7.50 -0.26 1.53
N GLU A 97 -6.68 -1.05 0.85
CA GLU A 97 -6.76 -2.51 0.86
C GLU A 97 -6.54 -3.09 2.26
N ALA A 98 -5.52 -2.60 2.99
CA ALA A 98 -5.24 -3.04 4.35
C ALA A 98 -6.39 -2.75 5.32
N ARG A 99 -7.06 -1.59 5.17
CA ARG A 99 -8.25 -1.23 5.95
C ARG A 99 -9.36 -2.27 5.76
N TRP A 100 -9.59 -2.72 4.52
CA TRP A 100 -10.57 -3.77 4.22
C TRP A 100 -10.11 -5.15 4.66
N LEU A 101 -8.89 -5.55 4.33
CA LEU A 101 -8.36 -6.88 4.59
C LEU A 101 -8.26 -7.19 6.09
N PHE A 102 -7.89 -6.20 6.88
CA PHE A 102 -7.63 -6.40 8.31
C PHE A 102 -8.71 -5.79 9.21
N ASN A 103 -9.79 -5.25 8.65
CA ASN A 103 -10.86 -4.59 9.39
C ASN A 103 -10.33 -3.51 10.35
N ALA A 104 -9.31 -2.78 9.92
CA ALA A 104 -8.62 -1.78 10.73
C ALA A 104 -9.34 -0.42 10.69
N SER A 105 -9.44 0.28 11.81
CA SER A 105 -9.86 1.68 11.86
C SER A 105 -8.73 2.62 11.41
N ALA A 106 -9.05 3.89 11.14
CA ALA A 106 -8.03 4.89 10.79
C ALA A 106 -6.97 5.04 11.88
N SER A 107 -7.38 5.00 13.15
CA SER A 107 -6.47 5.11 14.30
C SER A 107 -5.57 3.88 14.50
N GLN A 108 -5.91 2.76 13.86
CA GLN A 108 -5.13 1.53 13.90
C GLN A 108 -4.18 1.37 12.71
N MET A 109 -4.11 2.36 11.81
CA MET A 109 -3.24 2.33 10.64
C MET A 109 -2.21 3.46 10.69
N GLU A 110 -0.94 3.13 10.55
CA GLU A 110 0.16 4.08 10.40
C GLU A 110 0.90 3.79 9.09
N VAL A 111 1.30 4.83 8.37
CA VAL A 111 2.20 4.69 7.22
C VAL A 111 3.59 5.19 7.62
N LEU A 112 4.61 4.41 7.33
CA LEU A 112 6.00 4.74 7.62
C LEU A 112 6.86 4.69 6.36
N ILE A 113 7.71 5.68 6.19
CA ILE A 113 8.77 5.64 5.18
C ILE A 113 9.93 4.82 5.71
N HIS A 114 10.26 3.73 5.02
CA HIS A 114 11.39 2.84 5.30
C HIS A 114 12.22 2.66 4.02
N PRO A 115 13.24 3.51 3.80
CA PRO A 115 13.98 3.58 2.54
C PRO A 115 14.63 2.27 2.11
N GLN A 116 15.06 1.45 3.06
CA GLN A 116 15.78 0.21 2.80
C GLN A 116 14.86 -0.91 2.28
N SER A 117 13.54 -0.79 2.49
CA SER A 117 12.52 -1.78 2.07
C SER A 117 12.83 -3.23 2.51
N VAL A 118 13.54 -3.39 3.61
CA VAL A 118 13.86 -4.70 4.23
C VAL A 118 12.72 -5.17 5.12
N ILE A 119 12.11 -4.24 5.86
CA ILE A 119 10.89 -4.49 6.62
C ILE A 119 9.71 -4.17 5.72
N HIS A 120 8.91 -5.20 5.40
CA HIS A 120 7.79 -5.05 4.48
C HIS A 120 6.51 -4.55 5.15
N SER A 121 6.31 -4.78 6.44
CA SER A 121 5.34 -4.13 7.34
C SER A 121 5.46 -4.69 8.75
N MET A 122 4.76 -4.07 9.71
CA MET A 122 4.82 -4.44 11.13
C MET A 122 3.43 -4.39 11.77
N VAL A 123 3.30 -5.06 12.91
CA VAL A 123 2.11 -5.04 13.76
C VAL A 123 2.52 -4.74 15.20
N ARG A 124 1.90 -3.72 15.80
CA ARG A 124 2.12 -3.33 17.20
C ARG A 124 1.07 -3.95 18.09
N TYR A 125 1.50 -4.49 19.22
CA TYR A 125 0.67 -5.20 20.18
C TYR A 125 0.49 -4.45 21.51
N GLN A 126 -0.55 -4.81 22.27
CA GLN A 126 -0.90 -4.19 23.57
C GLN A 126 0.16 -4.40 24.65
N ASP A 127 0.93 -5.47 24.57
CA ASP A 127 2.05 -5.75 25.47
C ASP A 127 3.31 -4.91 25.17
N GLY A 128 3.24 -4.02 24.17
CA GLY A 128 4.35 -3.16 23.72
C GLY A 128 5.26 -3.81 22.69
N SER A 129 5.04 -5.07 22.32
CA SER A 129 5.83 -5.72 21.27
C SER A 129 5.45 -5.24 19.87
N VAL A 130 6.41 -5.31 18.95
CA VAL A 130 6.20 -5.08 17.50
C VAL A 130 6.72 -6.29 16.75
N LEU A 131 5.85 -6.94 15.99
CA LEU A 131 6.24 -8.01 15.08
C LEU A 131 6.39 -7.46 13.66
N ALA A 132 7.43 -7.89 12.97
CA ALA A 132 7.76 -7.43 11.62
C ALA A 132 8.16 -8.61 10.74
N GLN A 133 7.76 -8.58 9.48
CA GLN A 133 8.30 -9.49 8.48
C GLN A 133 9.43 -8.78 7.72
N LEU A 134 10.59 -9.40 7.70
CA LEU A 134 11.78 -8.93 7.00
C LEU A 134 12.14 -9.89 5.87
N GLY A 135 12.64 -9.35 4.77
CA GLY A 135 13.10 -10.15 3.63
C GLY A 135 13.77 -9.30 2.56
N GLU A 136 14.43 -9.97 1.62
CA GLU A 136 14.82 -9.33 0.37
C GLU A 136 13.58 -8.87 -0.39
N PRO A 137 13.64 -7.74 -1.14
CA PRO A 137 12.51 -7.24 -1.93
C PRO A 137 12.28 -8.13 -3.16
N ASP A 138 11.60 -9.25 -2.95
CA ASP A 138 11.34 -10.27 -3.96
C ASP A 138 9.96 -10.91 -3.77
N MET A 139 9.10 -10.79 -4.79
CA MET A 139 7.72 -11.30 -4.76
C MET A 139 7.64 -12.82 -4.62
N ARG A 140 8.69 -13.56 -4.90
CA ARG A 140 8.71 -15.02 -4.68
C ARG A 140 8.48 -15.38 -3.20
N THR A 141 8.87 -14.52 -2.26
CA THR A 141 8.65 -14.74 -0.83
C THR A 141 7.15 -14.74 -0.46
N PRO A 142 6.37 -13.68 -0.71
CA PRO A 142 4.94 -13.67 -0.38
C PRO A 142 4.14 -14.67 -1.23
N ILE A 143 4.51 -14.89 -2.50
CA ILE A 143 3.86 -15.88 -3.36
C ILE A 143 4.05 -17.29 -2.78
N ALA A 144 5.29 -17.68 -2.45
CA ALA A 144 5.58 -18.99 -1.88
C ALA A 144 4.88 -19.19 -0.52
N HIS A 145 4.86 -18.15 0.33
CA HIS A 145 4.15 -18.18 1.61
C HIS A 145 2.65 -18.43 1.40
N THR A 146 2.02 -17.66 0.51
CA THR A 146 0.58 -17.78 0.22
C THR A 146 0.22 -19.14 -0.35
N MET A 147 1.01 -19.63 -1.31
CA MET A 147 0.77 -20.93 -1.96
C MET A 147 0.93 -22.13 -1.01
N ALA A 148 1.80 -22.01 -0.02
CA ALA A 148 2.09 -23.09 0.92
C ALA A 148 1.40 -22.98 2.28
N TRP A 149 0.72 -21.85 2.54
CA TRP A 149 0.12 -21.59 3.85
C TRP A 149 -0.73 -22.76 4.34
N PRO A 150 -0.68 -23.15 5.63
CA PRO A 150 0.08 -22.53 6.72
C PRO A 150 1.56 -22.97 6.81
N ASN A 151 2.03 -23.81 5.92
CA ASN A 151 3.41 -24.28 5.89
C ASN A 151 4.34 -23.26 5.21
N ARG A 152 5.65 -23.51 5.31
CA ARG A 152 6.68 -22.75 4.59
C ARG A 152 7.44 -23.63 3.65
N VAL A 153 7.70 -23.13 2.43
CA VAL A 153 8.44 -23.82 1.38
C VAL A 153 9.61 -22.96 0.91
N ASN A 154 10.54 -23.58 0.24
CA ASN A 154 11.67 -22.86 -0.34
C ASN A 154 11.19 -22.00 -1.52
N SER A 155 11.33 -20.69 -1.42
CA SER A 155 10.99 -19.71 -2.47
C SER A 155 12.13 -19.51 -3.48
N GLY A 156 13.34 -20.00 -3.21
CA GLY A 156 14.54 -19.71 -3.96
C GLY A 156 15.10 -18.29 -3.74
N VAL A 157 14.53 -17.51 -2.82
CA VAL A 157 15.06 -16.20 -2.43
C VAL A 157 16.21 -16.40 -1.46
N LYS A 158 17.26 -15.59 -1.60
CA LYS A 158 18.42 -15.63 -0.69
C LYS A 158 17.99 -15.12 0.69
N PRO A 159 18.46 -15.72 1.79
CA PRO A 159 18.23 -15.18 3.12
C PRO A 159 18.94 -13.83 3.30
N LEU A 160 18.35 -12.96 4.11
CA LEU A 160 18.99 -11.70 4.51
C LEU A 160 20.31 -11.98 5.24
N ASP A 161 21.34 -11.24 4.86
CA ASP A 161 22.62 -11.21 5.57
C ASP A 161 22.63 -10.00 6.51
N PHE A 162 22.25 -10.21 7.77
CA PHE A 162 22.16 -9.16 8.78
C PHE A 162 23.47 -8.43 9.04
N CYS A 163 24.62 -9.09 8.77
CA CYS A 163 25.94 -8.45 8.94
C CYS A 163 26.23 -7.43 7.81
N LYS A 164 25.52 -7.52 6.67
CA LYS A 164 25.63 -6.57 5.56
C LYS A 164 24.55 -5.52 5.55
N LEU A 165 23.50 -5.69 6.35
CA LEU A 165 22.47 -4.67 6.49
C LEU A 165 23.06 -3.44 7.20
N SER A 166 22.84 -2.27 6.60
CA SER A 166 23.08 -0.99 7.26
C SER A 166 21.98 -0.73 8.30
N ALA A 167 21.96 0.46 8.88
CA ALA A 167 20.90 0.87 9.78
C ALA A 167 19.53 0.83 9.08
N LEU A 168 18.52 0.33 9.76
CA LEU A 168 17.12 0.42 9.35
C LEU A 168 16.56 1.75 9.87
N THR A 169 16.06 2.58 8.97
CA THR A 169 15.58 3.92 9.30
C THR A 169 14.10 4.07 8.97
N PHE A 170 13.41 4.90 9.77
CA PHE A 170 12.00 5.17 9.63
C PHE A 170 11.72 6.67 9.73
N ALA A 171 10.73 7.14 8.97
CA ALA A 171 10.23 8.51 9.06
C ALA A 171 8.71 8.52 8.83
N ALA A 172 8.04 9.55 9.35
CA ALA A 172 6.67 9.84 8.98
C ALA A 172 6.61 10.33 7.52
N PRO A 173 5.53 10.03 6.76
CA PRO A 173 5.36 10.58 5.43
C PRO A 173 5.11 12.10 5.49
N ASP A 174 5.72 12.82 4.56
CA ASP A 174 5.45 14.23 4.30
C ASP A 174 4.27 14.34 3.31
N TYR A 175 3.11 14.76 3.77
CA TYR A 175 1.91 14.84 2.94
C TYR A 175 1.94 15.98 1.91
N ASP A 176 2.79 16.99 2.08
CA ASP A 176 3.01 17.99 1.03
C ASP A 176 3.81 17.39 -0.14
N ARG A 177 4.70 16.46 0.16
CA ARG A 177 5.43 15.67 -0.83
C ARG A 177 4.59 14.59 -1.46
N TYR A 178 3.71 13.95 -0.67
CA TYR A 178 2.91 12.80 -1.06
C TYR A 178 1.40 13.08 -0.99
N PRO A 179 0.90 14.08 -1.73
CA PRO A 179 -0.53 14.42 -1.70
C PRO A 179 -1.41 13.26 -2.16
N CYS A 180 -0.93 12.37 -3.05
CA CYS A 180 -1.68 11.19 -3.47
C CYS A 180 -1.93 10.20 -2.32
N LEU A 181 -0.97 10.02 -1.39
CA LEU A 181 -1.18 9.21 -0.20
C LEU A 181 -2.29 9.80 0.68
N LYS A 182 -2.25 11.11 0.90
CA LYS A 182 -3.28 11.81 1.68
C LYS A 182 -4.66 11.67 1.03
N LEU A 183 -4.75 11.86 -0.29
CA LEU A 183 -6.00 11.69 -1.05
C LEU A 183 -6.58 10.28 -0.89
N ALA A 184 -5.76 9.25 -0.92
CA ALA A 184 -6.21 7.87 -0.75
C ALA A 184 -6.77 7.61 0.66
N MET A 185 -6.11 8.14 1.69
CA MET A 185 -6.60 8.05 3.07
C MET A 185 -7.93 8.79 3.24
N GLU A 186 -8.06 10.00 2.69
CA GLU A 186 -9.28 10.80 2.73
C GLU A 186 -10.42 10.16 1.90
N ALA A 187 -10.11 9.59 0.74
CA ALA A 187 -11.09 8.89 -0.09
C ALA A 187 -11.68 7.66 0.60
N PHE A 188 -10.87 6.93 1.38
CA PHE A 188 -11.39 5.82 2.18
C PHE A 188 -12.45 6.26 3.17
N GLU A 189 -12.24 7.39 3.87
CA GLU A 189 -13.22 7.92 4.82
C GLU A 189 -14.49 8.49 4.14
N GLN A 190 -14.41 8.84 2.86
CA GLN A 190 -15.55 9.27 2.06
C GLN A 190 -16.41 8.11 1.55
N GLY A 191 -15.85 6.90 1.43
CA GLY A 191 -16.56 5.70 1.03
C GLY A 191 -16.03 5.00 -0.22
N GLN A 192 -16.73 3.95 -0.63
CA GLN A 192 -16.28 3.09 -1.73
C GLN A 192 -16.35 3.79 -3.10
N ALA A 193 -17.33 4.68 -3.31
CA ALA A 193 -17.41 5.47 -4.54
C ALA A 193 -16.15 6.32 -4.72
N ALA A 194 -15.69 6.98 -3.65
CA ALA A 194 -14.49 7.83 -3.68
C ALA A 194 -13.22 7.02 -3.96
N THR A 195 -13.05 5.86 -3.33
CA THR A 195 -11.87 5.01 -3.56
C THR A 195 -11.85 4.43 -4.97
N THR A 196 -13.00 4.05 -5.52
CA THR A 196 -13.12 3.57 -6.92
C THR A 196 -12.74 4.69 -7.88
N ALA A 197 -13.33 5.87 -7.72
CA ALA A 197 -13.05 7.03 -8.56
C ALA A 197 -11.59 7.48 -8.50
N LEU A 198 -11.00 7.45 -7.30
CA LEU A 198 -9.58 7.77 -7.14
C LEU A 198 -8.70 6.80 -7.93
N ASN A 199 -9.00 5.50 -7.87
CA ASN A 199 -8.26 4.50 -8.62
C ASN A 199 -8.39 4.73 -10.14
N ALA A 200 -9.63 4.91 -10.66
CA ALA A 200 -9.88 5.18 -12.06
C ALA A 200 -9.17 6.46 -12.54
N ALA A 201 -9.28 7.56 -11.79
CA ALA A 201 -8.60 8.81 -12.10
C ALA A 201 -7.07 8.63 -12.13
N ASN A 202 -6.53 7.86 -11.18
CA ASN A 202 -5.09 7.61 -11.10
C ASN A 202 -4.58 6.79 -12.30
N GLU A 203 -5.32 5.80 -12.78
CA GLU A 203 -4.97 5.05 -14.00
C GLU A 203 -4.79 5.98 -15.20
N ILE A 204 -5.73 6.91 -15.40
CA ILE A 204 -5.70 7.88 -16.50
C ILE A 204 -4.58 8.91 -16.32
N THR A 205 -4.43 9.48 -15.14
CA THR A 205 -3.42 10.53 -14.89
C THR A 205 -2.00 9.97 -14.96
N VAL A 206 -1.75 8.78 -14.47
CA VAL A 206 -0.45 8.10 -14.61
C VAL A 206 -0.15 7.79 -16.07
N ALA A 207 -1.14 7.31 -16.84
CA ALA A 207 -0.97 7.07 -18.27
C ALA A 207 -0.64 8.38 -19.03
N ALA A 208 -1.33 9.48 -18.73
CA ALA A 208 -1.06 10.80 -19.30
C ALA A 208 0.34 11.33 -18.93
N PHE A 209 0.78 11.13 -17.69
CA PHE A 209 2.14 11.48 -17.27
C PHE A 209 3.19 10.65 -18.02
N LEU A 210 3.00 9.34 -18.13
CA LEU A 210 3.90 8.46 -18.88
C LEU A 210 3.98 8.83 -20.38
N ALA A 211 2.89 9.35 -20.94
CA ALA A 211 2.83 9.90 -22.29
C ALA A 211 3.36 11.34 -22.40
N GLN A 212 3.87 11.93 -21.31
CA GLN A 212 4.38 13.31 -21.22
C GLN A 212 3.34 14.39 -21.57
N GLN A 213 2.06 14.11 -21.35
CA GLN A 213 0.95 15.04 -21.60
C GLN A 213 0.70 15.97 -20.40
N ILE A 214 1.09 15.53 -19.20
CA ILE A 214 0.96 16.29 -17.95
C ILE A 214 2.27 16.20 -17.15
N ARG A 215 2.45 17.10 -16.18
CA ARG A 215 3.59 17.10 -15.26
C ARG A 215 3.37 16.09 -14.13
N PHE A 216 4.44 15.72 -13.43
CA PHE A 216 4.39 14.82 -12.27
C PHE A 216 3.42 15.34 -11.18
N THR A 217 3.48 16.63 -10.87
CA THR A 217 2.62 17.26 -9.86
C THR A 217 1.15 17.36 -10.27
N ASP A 218 0.84 17.30 -11.57
CA ASP A 218 -0.53 17.39 -12.07
C ASP A 218 -1.32 16.10 -11.76
N ILE A 219 -0.65 14.97 -11.52
CA ILE A 219 -1.29 13.71 -11.15
C ILE A 219 -2.18 13.90 -9.92
N ALA A 220 -1.62 14.41 -8.82
CA ALA A 220 -2.37 14.62 -7.58
C ALA A 220 -3.48 15.67 -7.74
N ALA A 221 -3.19 16.77 -8.46
CA ALA A 221 -4.16 17.85 -8.68
C ALA A 221 -5.37 17.39 -9.50
N LEU A 222 -5.15 16.57 -10.54
CA LEU A 222 -6.23 16.02 -11.34
C LEU A 222 -7.04 14.97 -10.59
N ASN A 223 -6.39 14.08 -9.85
CA ASN A 223 -7.06 13.10 -9.00
C ASN A 223 -7.98 13.80 -7.98
N LEU A 224 -7.49 14.85 -7.30
CA LEU A 224 -8.31 15.67 -6.40
C LEU A 224 -9.51 16.28 -7.12
N SER A 225 -9.29 16.90 -8.31
CA SER A 225 -10.36 17.53 -9.09
C SER A 225 -11.46 16.57 -9.50
N VAL A 226 -11.14 15.29 -9.74
CA VAL A 226 -12.14 14.24 -10.01
C VAL A 226 -12.97 13.98 -8.77
N LEU A 227 -12.34 13.77 -7.61
CA LEU A 227 -13.03 13.52 -6.34
C LEU A 227 -13.98 14.66 -5.95
N GLU A 228 -13.56 15.92 -6.16
CA GLU A 228 -14.38 17.10 -5.86
C GLU A 228 -15.63 17.26 -6.76
N LYS A 229 -15.62 16.68 -7.96
CA LYS A 229 -16.69 16.84 -8.96
C LYS A 229 -17.64 15.67 -9.05
N MET A 230 -17.30 14.54 -8.44
CA MET A 230 -18.11 13.33 -8.51
C MET A 230 -19.37 13.39 -7.66
N ASP A 231 -20.45 12.80 -8.17
CA ASP A 231 -21.61 12.42 -7.35
C ASP A 231 -21.28 11.12 -6.59
N MET A 232 -21.01 11.25 -5.30
CA MET A 232 -20.53 10.15 -4.44
C MET A 232 -21.71 9.27 -3.97
N ARG A 233 -22.39 8.59 -4.90
CA ARG A 233 -23.37 7.55 -4.55
C ARG A 233 -22.63 6.25 -4.23
N GLU A 234 -22.87 5.73 -3.02
CA GLU A 234 -22.25 4.47 -2.61
C GLU A 234 -22.72 3.30 -3.46
N PRO A 235 -21.79 2.56 -4.13
CA PRO A 235 -22.11 1.38 -4.91
C PRO A 235 -22.74 0.29 -4.04
N GLN A 236 -23.79 -0.35 -4.55
CA GLN A 236 -24.49 -1.44 -3.86
C GLN A 236 -24.16 -2.81 -4.45
N CYS A 237 -23.61 -2.84 -5.66
CA CYS A 237 -23.23 -4.06 -6.38
C CYS A 237 -22.01 -3.82 -7.25
N VAL A 238 -21.50 -4.88 -7.87
CA VAL A 238 -20.32 -4.81 -8.76
C VAL A 238 -20.59 -3.93 -9.96
N ASP A 239 -21.81 -3.97 -10.54
CA ASP A 239 -22.18 -3.15 -11.70
C ASP A 239 -22.14 -1.65 -11.36
N ASP A 240 -22.52 -1.27 -10.13
CA ASP A 240 -22.40 0.12 -9.66
C ASP A 240 -20.93 0.54 -9.57
N VAL A 241 -20.05 -0.33 -9.07
CA VAL A 241 -18.60 -0.07 -9.03
C VAL A 241 -18.04 0.16 -10.44
N LEU A 242 -18.40 -0.72 -11.39
CA LEU A 242 -17.99 -0.59 -12.80
C LEU A 242 -18.54 0.67 -13.45
N SER A 243 -19.66 1.20 -12.96
CA SER A 243 -20.24 2.45 -13.47
C SER A 243 -19.54 3.70 -12.90
N VAL A 244 -18.88 3.57 -11.74
CA VAL A 244 -18.08 4.63 -11.15
C VAL A 244 -16.67 4.67 -11.76
N ASP A 245 -16.10 3.51 -12.08
CA ASP A 245 -14.79 3.34 -12.71
C ASP A 245 -14.83 3.76 -14.19
#